data_c6d89d335f70d21950a13a9cb3d604f8
#
_entry.id   c6d89d335f70d21950a13a9cb3d604f8
#
_cell.length_a   1.000
_cell.length_b   1.000
_cell.length_c   1.000
_cell.angle_alpha   90.00
_cell.angle_beta   90.00
_cell.angle_gamma   90.00
#
_symmetry.space_group_name_H-M   'P 1'
#
loop_
_entity.id
_entity.type
_entity.pdbx_description
1 polymer ?
#
loop_
_entity_poly.entity_id
_entity_poly.type
_entity_poly.pdbx_seq_one_letter_code
_entity_poly.pdbx_strand_id
1 'polypeptide(L)'
;MDETQCLRMIRASLAPSTGCTEPAAIALNAATARKAAQGTVTQVTARLDAYLFKNAMGVGIPGADERGVDLCVALGITAGDAEAGMNALHTVTAEQLAAAKALRGCVKVEIADGVSGLYIETILRTDCDAVRVVTVGAHDHIALVEHAPFTEAPAEQESVEEGGAHCGSLAEFIAFADTVALDKLAFLCDALTMNRTIYDRAMSDELAHCVLPKITLDDPSLCASAKRMAGAASYARMHGIPLPVMTATGSGNQGITLFLTVDAAARYFSIPEEKELRAIALAALANVYIKSFIGPLSSVCACGVAAGLSASLGVVYLLGGGEGEMVQAARNILGSVSGMICDGAKEGCASKVALSAGLAVEAACLALEGGGIHAQDGILDDSFDRLIAHLGELVCVGMGSTNSTIVHIMKDEKGYAASC
;
A
#
# COMPACT_ATOMS: atom_id res chain seq x y z
N MET A 1 3.67 -16.33 -20.82
CA MET A 1 4.43 -15.03 -20.85
C MET A 1 5.89 -15.28 -21.14
N ASP A 2 6.58 -14.34 -21.82
CA ASP A 2 8.03 -14.41 -21.97
C ASP A 2 8.78 -13.78 -20.77
N GLU A 3 10.10 -14.04 -20.68
CA GLU A 3 10.95 -13.53 -19.61
C GLU A 3 10.94 -11.99 -19.54
N THR A 4 10.92 -11.32 -20.69
CA THR A 4 10.96 -9.85 -20.77
C THR A 4 9.66 -9.24 -20.23
N GLN A 5 8.52 -9.86 -20.48
CA GLN A 5 7.22 -9.44 -19.96
C GLN A 5 7.18 -9.61 -18.42
N CYS A 6 7.64 -10.77 -17.89
CA CYS A 6 7.71 -10.99 -16.45
C CYS A 6 8.59 -9.95 -15.75
N LEU A 7 9.80 -9.71 -16.25
CA LEU A 7 10.70 -8.69 -15.70
C LEU A 7 10.11 -7.29 -15.77
N ARG A 8 9.43 -6.93 -16.86
CA ARG A 8 8.75 -5.64 -16.99
C ARG A 8 7.64 -5.50 -15.95
N MET A 9 6.80 -6.53 -15.76
CA MET A 9 5.73 -6.53 -14.76
C MET A 9 6.28 -6.36 -13.35
N ILE A 10 7.31 -7.11 -12.97
CA ILE A 10 7.93 -6.99 -11.65
C ILE A 10 8.46 -5.56 -11.46
N ARG A 11 9.27 -5.05 -12.41
CA ARG A 11 9.87 -3.72 -12.30
C ARG A 11 8.82 -2.60 -12.25
N ALA A 12 7.75 -2.71 -13.03
CA ALA A 12 6.66 -1.73 -13.02
C ALA A 12 5.85 -1.75 -11.72
N SER A 13 5.80 -2.91 -11.03
CA SER A 13 5.06 -3.06 -9.77
C SER A 13 5.84 -2.59 -8.54
N LEU A 14 7.16 -2.40 -8.65
CA LEU A 14 8.05 -2.07 -7.54
C LEU A 14 8.57 -0.63 -7.66
N ALA A 15 8.44 0.15 -6.60
CA ALA A 15 8.99 1.50 -6.52
C ALA A 15 9.40 1.85 -5.08
N PRO A 16 10.53 2.54 -4.87
CA PRO A 16 10.85 3.12 -3.56
C PRO A 16 9.81 4.17 -3.15
N SER A 17 9.40 4.16 -1.88
CA SER A 17 8.48 5.16 -1.33
C SER A 17 8.79 5.44 0.13
N THR A 18 8.87 6.71 0.51
CA THR A 18 9.04 7.17 1.90
C THR A 18 7.69 7.59 2.46
N GLY A 19 7.29 7.01 3.60
CA GLY A 19 5.98 7.27 4.20
C GLY A 19 4.82 6.66 3.40
N CYS A 20 3.61 7.22 3.55
CA CYS A 20 2.42 6.78 2.82
C CYS A 20 2.22 7.64 1.57
N THR A 21 1.80 7.01 0.47
CA THR A 21 1.63 7.68 -0.83
C THR A 21 0.52 8.72 -0.81
N GLU A 22 -0.55 8.49 -0.08
CA GLU A 22 -1.70 9.39 -0.03
C GLU A 22 -1.39 10.74 0.63
N PRO A 23 -0.78 10.82 1.83
CA PRO A 23 -0.29 12.08 2.38
C PRO A 23 0.70 12.81 1.47
N ALA A 24 1.60 12.08 0.81
CA ALA A 24 2.57 12.67 -0.10
C ALA A 24 1.89 13.31 -1.32
N ALA A 25 0.91 12.62 -1.91
CA ALA A 25 0.14 13.16 -3.04
C ALA A 25 -0.68 14.41 -2.66
N ILE A 26 -1.33 14.39 -1.48
CA ILE A 26 -2.07 15.55 -0.96
C ILE A 26 -1.13 16.74 -0.74
N ALA A 27 0.02 16.49 -0.14
CA ALA A 27 1.01 17.55 0.11
C ALA A 27 1.60 18.09 -1.20
N LEU A 28 1.89 17.24 -2.19
CA LEU A 28 2.35 17.64 -3.52
C LEU A 28 1.31 18.53 -4.23
N ASN A 29 0.05 18.13 -4.21
CA ASN A 29 -1.04 18.91 -4.80
C ASN A 29 -1.16 20.29 -4.14
N ALA A 30 -1.13 20.35 -2.80
CA ALA A 30 -1.18 21.61 -2.04
C ALA A 30 0.08 22.48 -2.24
N ALA A 31 1.28 21.87 -2.32
CA ALA A 31 2.53 22.57 -2.63
C ALA A 31 2.50 23.19 -4.03
N THR A 32 1.96 22.46 -5.00
CA THR A 32 1.75 22.96 -6.37
C THR A 32 0.81 24.17 -6.39
N ALA A 33 -0.30 24.11 -5.63
CA ALA A 33 -1.21 25.24 -5.50
C ALA A 33 -0.52 26.46 -4.86
N ARG A 34 0.29 26.24 -3.82
CA ARG A 34 1.05 27.33 -3.18
C ARG A 34 2.11 27.93 -4.09
N LYS A 35 2.80 27.10 -4.86
CA LYS A 35 3.79 27.57 -5.84
C LYS A 35 3.19 28.45 -6.92
N ALA A 36 1.98 28.12 -7.38
CA ALA A 36 1.27 28.88 -8.41
C ALA A 36 0.65 30.20 -7.86
N ALA A 37 0.22 30.22 -6.59
CA ALA A 37 -0.49 31.35 -5.99
C ALA A 37 0.44 32.46 -5.50
N GLN A 38 -0.03 33.70 -5.63
CA GLN A 38 0.58 34.89 -5.02
C GLN A 38 -0.19 35.34 -3.77
N GLY A 39 0.47 36.10 -2.89
CA GLY A 39 -0.15 36.69 -1.70
C GLY A 39 -0.20 35.78 -0.47
N THR A 40 -0.93 36.26 0.55
CA THR A 40 -1.07 35.60 1.86
C THR A 40 -2.28 34.68 1.86
N VAL A 41 -2.10 33.44 2.30
CA VAL A 41 -3.18 32.43 2.34
C VAL A 41 -4.27 32.83 3.31
N THR A 42 -5.52 32.85 2.85
CA THR A 42 -6.71 33.15 3.63
C THR A 42 -7.62 31.95 3.83
N GLN A 43 -7.70 31.06 2.85
CA GLN A 43 -8.54 29.87 2.89
C GLN A 43 -7.98 28.78 1.98
N VAL A 44 -8.13 27.53 2.39
CA VAL A 44 -7.82 26.36 1.58
C VAL A 44 -8.98 25.39 1.63
N THR A 45 -9.43 24.91 0.49
CA THR A 45 -10.39 23.80 0.39
C THR A 45 -9.72 22.64 -0.32
N ALA A 46 -9.64 21.49 0.34
CA ALA A 46 -9.15 20.24 -0.26
C ALA A 46 -10.32 19.28 -0.45
N ARG A 47 -10.54 18.81 -1.67
CA ARG A 47 -11.54 17.81 -2.02
C ARG A 47 -10.85 16.54 -2.45
N LEU A 48 -11.23 15.42 -1.87
CA LEU A 48 -10.59 14.14 -2.07
C LEU A 48 -11.64 13.08 -2.41
N ASP A 49 -11.28 12.10 -3.24
CA ASP A 49 -12.10 10.90 -3.31
C ASP A 49 -12.16 10.18 -1.95
N ALA A 50 -13.21 9.37 -1.77
CA ALA A 50 -13.47 8.72 -0.48
C ALA A 50 -12.37 7.74 -0.04
N TYR A 51 -11.69 7.08 -1.00
CA TYR A 51 -10.64 6.12 -0.68
C TYR A 51 -9.37 6.82 -0.22
N LEU A 52 -8.98 7.88 -0.91
CA LEU A 52 -7.80 8.68 -0.56
C LEU A 52 -8.01 9.37 0.78
N PHE A 53 -9.20 9.94 1.03
CA PHE A 53 -9.58 10.48 2.33
C PHE A 53 -9.42 9.43 3.43
N LYS A 54 -10.03 8.25 3.26
CA LYS A 54 -9.94 7.13 4.21
C LYS A 54 -8.49 6.75 4.51
N ASN A 55 -7.63 6.68 3.49
CA ASN A 55 -6.26 6.23 3.62
C ASN A 55 -5.33 7.29 4.23
N ALA A 56 -5.59 8.57 3.98
CA ALA A 56 -4.72 9.66 4.48
C ALA A 56 -5.01 10.06 5.94
N MET A 57 -6.21 9.74 6.47
CA MET A 57 -6.68 10.22 7.76
C MET A 57 -5.85 9.78 8.98
N GLY A 58 -5.39 8.54 9.00
CA GLY A 58 -4.84 7.92 10.19
C GLY A 58 -3.34 7.63 10.14
N VAL A 59 -2.69 7.94 9.03
CA VAL A 59 -1.28 7.61 8.82
C VAL A 59 -0.35 8.70 9.35
N GLY A 60 0.83 8.31 9.84
CA GLY A 60 1.89 9.24 10.24
C GLY A 60 2.40 10.07 9.05
N ILE A 61 2.60 11.34 9.27
CA ILE A 61 3.17 12.27 8.28
C ILE A 61 4.65 12.43 8.60
N PRO A 62 5.57 12.21 7.64
CA PRO A 62 7.00 12.38 7.88
C PRO A 62 7.32 13.77 8.46
N GLY A 63 8.06 13.80 9.58
CA GLY A 63 8.42 15.05 10.25
C GLY A 63 7.32 15.70 11.09
N ALA A 64 6.16 15.06 11.27
CA ALA A 64 5.08 15.55 12.13
C ALA A 64 4.73 14.53 13.23
N ASP A 65 4.38 15.06 14.39
CA ASP A 65 3.89 14.28 15.56
C ASP A 65 2.36 14.10 15.57
N GLU A 66 1.68 14.73 14.63
CA GLU A 66 0.23 14.68 14.45
C GLU A 66 -0.16 14.09 13.10
N ARG A 67 -1.45 13.81 12.93
CA ARG A 67 -2.05 13.20 11.75
C ARG A 67 -3.22 14.03 11.25
N GLY A 68 -3.70 13.71 10.07
CA GLY A 68 -4.89 14.31 9.46
C GLY A 68 -4.62 14.88 8.09
N VAL A 69 -5.65 14.82 7.25
CA VAL A 69 -5.61 15.38 5.89
C VAL A 69 -5.39 16.89 5.92
N ASP A 70 -6.03 17.58 6.84
CA ASP A 70 -5.89 19.03 7.05
C ASP A 70 -4.42 19.43 7.33
N LEU A 71 -3.71 18.63 8.14
CA LEU A 71 -2.29 18.85 8.40
C LEU A 71 -1.44 18.53 7.15
N CYS A 72 -1.77 17.49 6.37
CA CYS A 72 -1.08 17.19 5.11
C CYS A 72 -1.17 18.36 4.13
N VAL A 73 -2.37 18.93 3.97
CA VAL A 73 -2.60 20.11 3.12
C VAL A 73 -1.82 21.31 3.64
N ALA A 74 -1.91 21.59 4.94
CA ALA A 74 -1.20 22.72 5.56
C ALA A 74 0.32 22.58 5.42
N LEU A 75 0.88 21.38 5.59
CA LEU A 75 2.31 21.09 5.37
C LEU A 75 2.70 21.27 3.90
N GLY A 76 1.88 20.80 2.96
CA GLY A 76 2.11 21.05 1.54
C GLY A 76 2.26 22.54 1.22
N ILE A 77 1.43 23.39 1.85
CA ILE A 77 1.45 24.84 1.66
C ILE A 77 2.65 25.51 2.35
N THR A 78 3.04 25.07 3.54
CA THR A 78 4.06 25.77 4.36
C THR A 78 5.47 25.21 4.20
N ALA A 79 5.60 23.95 3.83
CA ALA A 79 6.86 23.22 3.77
C ALA A 79 7.08 22.47 2.45
N GLY A 80 6.01 22.27 1.65
CA GLY A 80 6.05 21.40 0.50
C GLY A 80 6.92 21.93 -0.64
N ASP A 81 7.78 21.05 -1.17
CA ASP A 81 8.54 21.27 -2.40
C ASP A 81 7.83 20.59 -3.57
N ALA A 82 7.15 21.37 -4.42
CA ALA A 82 6.44 20.87 -5.58
C ALA A 82 7.36 20.22 -6.63
N GLU A 83 8.65 20.55 -6.67
CA GLU A 83 9.62 19.97 -7.61
C GLU A 83 10.14 18.60 -7.13
N ALA A 84 10.02 18.30 -5.85
CA ALA A 84 10.42 17.03 -5.27
C ALA A 84 9.40 15.90 -5.54
N GLY A 85 8.30 16.17 -6.22
CA GLY A 85 7.25 15.17 -6.54
C GLY A 85 6.72 14.50 -5.28
N MET A 86 6.64 13.18 -5.26
CA MET A 86 6.14 12.40 -4.12
C MET A 86 7.00 12.52 -2.84
N ASN A 87 8.14 13.19 -2.91
CA ASN A 87 8.97 13.54 -1.76
C ASN A 87 8.73 14.99 -1.29
N ALA A 88 7.62 15.60 -1.63
CA ALA A 88 7.32 17.01 -1.32
C ALA A 88 7.52 17.40 0.15
N LEU A 89 7.44 16.45 1.10
CA LEU A 89 7.66 16.64 2.54
C LEU A 89 8.99 16.04 3.04
N HIS A 90 10.01 15.90 2.20
CA HIS A 90 11.28 15.26 2.56
C HIS A 90 12.07 16.00 3.65
N THR A 91 11.86 17.29 3.81
CA THR A 91 12.51 18.12 4.84
C THR A 91 11.49 19.04 5.51
N VAL A 92 10.84 18.57 6.57
CA VAL A 92 9.96 19.40 7.39
C VAL A 92 10.71 19.87 8.63
N THR A 93 10.87 21.18 8.79
CA THR A 93 11.49 21.77 9.99
C THR A 93 10.44 22.01 11.08
N ALA A 94 10.88 22.16 12.34
CA ALA A 94 9.99 22.49 13.45
C ALA A 94 9.22 23.81 13.25
N GLU A 95 9.85 24.79 12.60
CA GLU A 95 9.21 26.07 12.27
C GLU A 95 8.12 25.92 11.23
N GLN A 96 8.38 25.13 10.18
CA GLN A 96 7.39 24.83 9.13
C GLN A 96 6.21 24.01 9.68
N LEU A 97 6.47 23.06 10.57
CA LEU A 97 5.44 22.31 11.27
C LEU A 97 4.57 23.22 12.14
N ALA A 98 5.18 24.16 12.88
CA ALA A 98 4.43 25.14 13.67
C ALA A 98 3.57 26.05 12.79
N ALA A 99 4.09 26.49 11.63
CA ALA A 99 3.32 27.27 10.65
C ALA A 99 2.16 26.47 10.06
N ALA A 100 2.36 25.19 9.75
CA ALA A 100 1.32 24.29 9.27
C ALA A 100 0.21 24.09 10.32
N LYS A 101 0.57 23.87 11.59
CA LYS A 101 -0.40 23.78 12.70
C LYS A 101 -1.23 25.05 12.85
N ALA A 102 -0.63 26.22 12.69
CA ALA A 102 -1.36 27.50 12.71
C ALA A 102 -2.30 27.66 11.51
N LEU A 103 -1.91 27.13 10.34
CA LEU A 103 -2.72 27.23 9.11
C LEU A 103 -3.92 26.27 9.10
N ARG A 104 -3.92 25.18 9.90
CA ARG A 104 -4.98 24.16 9.92
C ARG A 104 -6.39 24.73 10.02
N GLY A 105 -6.57 25.79 10.81
CA GLY A 105 -7.87 26.45 10.97
C GLY A 105 -8.44 27.10 9.69
N CYS A 106 -7.59 27.31 8.68
CA CYS A 106 -7.98 27.82 7.37
C CYS A 106 -8.22 26.72 6.33
N VAL A 107 -7.96 25.45 6.69
CA VAL A 107 -8.08 24.29 5.78
C VAL A 107 -9.43 23.60 6.01
N LYS A 108 -10.24 23.55 4.96
CA LYS A 108 -11.48 22.77 4.89
C LYS A 108 -11.21 21.51 4.06
N VAL A 109 -11.56 20.35 4.60
CA VAL A 109 -11.44 19.07 3.89
C VAL A 109 -12.83 18.55 3.57
N GLU A 110 -13.07 18.22 2.31
CA GLU A 110 -14.33 17.70 1.79
C GLU A 110 -14.10 16.39 1.04
N ILE A 111 -15.12 15.52 0.98
CA ILE A 111 -15.12 14.39 0.08
C ILE A 111 -15.76 14.83 -1.22
N ALA A 112 -15.09 14.57 -2.33
CA ALA A 112 -15.62 14.86 -3.65
C ALA A 112 -16.69 13.82 -4.01
N ASP A 113 -17.90 14.29 -4.31
CA ASP A 113 -18.99 13.46 -4.76
C ASP A 113 -18.92 13.29 -6.29
N GLY A 114 -19.30 12.11 -6.79
CA GLY A 114 -19.39 11.84 -8.23
C GLY A 114 -18.05 11.62 -8.94
N VAL A 115 -16.94 11.54 -8.21
CA VAL A 115 -15.63 11.20 -8.77
C VAL A 115 -15.35 9.71 -8.60
N SER A 116 -14.74 9.09 -9.62
CA SER A 116 -14.28 7.72 -9.57
C SER A 116 -12.75 7.66 -9.62
N GLY A 117 -12.16 6.77 -8.82
CA GLY A 117 -10.70 6.60 -8.76
C GLY A 117 -9.98 7.66 -7.93
N LEU A 118 -8.68 7.84 -8.17
CA LEU A 118 -7.86 8.78 -7.42
C LEU A 118 -8.17 10.23 -7.84
N TYR A 119 -8.61 11.05 -6.88
CA TYR A 119 -8.92 12.46 -7.08
C TYR A 119 -8.46 13.31 -5.90
N ILE A 120 -7.68 14.36 -6.19
CA ILE A 120 -7.31 15.41 -5.23
C ILE A 120 -7.52 16.76 -5.90
N GLU A 121 -8.33 17.62 -5.29
CA GLU A 121 -8.48 19.01 -5.70
C GLU A 121 -8.11 19.91 -4.53
N THR A 122 -7.18 20.84 -4.72
CA THR A 122 -6.90 21.92 -3.77
C THR A 122 -7.27 23.24 -4.39
N ILE A 123 -8.18 23.99 -3.73
CA ILE A 123 -8.48 25.38 -4.03
C ILE A 123 -7.85 26.24 -2.93
N LEU A 124 -6.80 26.94 -3.30
CA LEU A 124 -6.08 27.88 -2.44
C LEU A 124 -6.53 29.30 -2.74
N ARG A 125 -6.99 30.04 -1.72
CA ARG A 125 -7.33 31.45 -1.81
C ARG A 125 -6.37 32.29 -0.97
N THR A 126 -5.95 33.40 -1.54
CA THR A 126 -5.10 34.38 -0.87
C THR A 126 -5.83 35.73 -0.83
N ASP A 127 -5.18 36.75 -0.29
CA ASP A 127 -5.65 38.12 -0.29
C ASP A 127 -5.73 38.77 -1.70
N CYS A 128 -5.06 38.18 -2.71
CA CYS A 128 -5.02 38.75 -4.07
C CYS A 128 -5.17 37.69 -5.19
N ASP A 129 -5.27 36.40 -4.87
CA ASP A 129 -5.29 35.34 -5.88
C ASP A 129 -6.18 34.16 -5.44
N ALA A 130 -6.57 33.32 -6.41
CA ALA A 130 -7.21 32.04 -6.15
C ALA A 130 -6.75 31.02 -7.19
N VAL A 131 -6.15 29.93 -6.72
CA VAL A 131 -5.59 28.86 -7.55
C VAL A 131 -6.27 27.54 -7.26
N ARG A 132 -6.55 26.78 -8.31
CA ARG A 132 -7.03 25.41 -8.24
C ARG A 132 -6.02 24.46 -8.86
N VAL A 133 -5.73 23.37 -8.15
CA VAL A 133 -4.90 22.27 -8.63
C VAL A 133 -5.66 20.96 -8.52
N VAL A 134 -5.66 20.15 -9.58
CA VAL A 134 -6.33 18.85 -9.62
C VAL A 134 -5.34 17.75 -9.99
N THR A 135 -5.30 16.70 -9.18
CA THR A 135 -4.56 15.44 -9.41
C THR A 135 -5.56 14.33 -9.69
N VAL A 136 -5.38 13.56 -10.76
CA VAL A 136 -6.26 12.42 -11.12
C VAL A 136 -5.45 11.22 -11.59
N GLY A 137 -5.98 10.03 -11.39
CA GLY A 137 -5.49 8.77 -11.96
C GLY A 137 -4.24 8.20 -11.27
N ALA A 138 -3.20 9.00 -11.08
CA ALA A 138 -1.99 8.62 -10.35
C ALA A 138 -1.67 9.66 -9.27
N HIS A 139 -0.95 9.23 -8.21
CA HIS A 139 -0.66 10.07 -7.04
C HIS A 139 0.16 11.34 -7.34
N ASP A 140 0.91 11.35 -8.43
CA ASP A 140 1.80 12.43 -8.88
C ASP A 140 1.35 13.08 -10.19
N HIS A 141 0.21 12.69 -10.75
CA HIS A 141 -0.29 13.22 -12.00
C HIS A 141 -1.14 14.48 -11.77
N ILE A 142 -0.50 15.66 -11.80
CA ILE A 142 -1.17 16.96 -11.78
C ILE A 142 -1.82 17.20 -13.15
N ALA A 143 -3.14 17.04 -13.23
CA ALA A 143 -3.89 17.18 -14.48
C ALA A 143 -4.27 18.64 -14.79
N LEU A 144 -4.40 19.48 -13.77
CA LEU A 144 -4.83 20.87 -13.94
C LEU A 144 -4.18 21.78 -12.91
N VAL A 145 -3.72 22.95 -13.36
CA VAL A 145 -3.36 24.10 -12.53
C VAL A 145 -3.96 25.33 -13.19
N GLU A 146 -4.86 26.04 -12.49
CA GLU A 146 -5.51 27.23 -13.05
C GLU A 146 -5.76 28.30 -11.99
N HIS A 147 -5.86 29.56 -12.44
CA HIS A 147 -6.30 30.69 -11.64
C HIS A 147 -7.78 30.98 -11.87
N ALA A 148 -8.44 31.59 -10.88
CA ALA A 148 -9.85 32.01 -11.03
C ALA A 148 -10.02 33.00 -12.19
N PRO A 149 -11.18 32.96 -12.92
CA PRO A 149 -12.35 32.12 -12.71
C PRO A 149 -12.08 30.66 -13.14
N PHE A 150 -12.53 29.71 -12.32
CA PHE A 150 -12.28 28.28 -12.57
C PHE A 150 -13.18 27.72 -13.67
N THR A 151 -12.61 26.81 -14.47
CA THR A 151 -13.33 26.01 -15.46
C THR A 151 -14.07 24.85 -14.80
N GLU A 152 -14.77 24.02 -15.55
CA GLU A 152 -15.29 22.76 -15.02
C GLU A 152 -14.13 21.83 -14.67
N ALA A 153 -14.14 21.26 -13.46
CA ALA A 153 -13.07 20.37 -13.04
C ALA A 153 -13.07 19.11 -13.93
N PRO A 154 -11.89 18.57 -14.29
CA PRO A 154 -11.83 17.30 -14.99
C PRO A 154 -12.47 16.22 -14.09
N ALA A 155 -13.71 15.83 -14.42
CA ALA A 155 -14.51 14.87 -13.67
C ALA A 155 -14.30 13.44 -14.18
N GLU A 156 -13.84 13.29 -15.39
CA GLU A 156 -13.57 11.98 -16.02
C GLU A 156 -12.07 11.72 -16.02
N GLN A 157 -11.71 10.65 -15.38
CA GLN A 157 -10.51 9.94 -15.76
C GLN A 157 -10.74 9.35 -17.15
N GLU A 158 -9.81 9.58 -18.09
CA GLU A 158 -9.52 8.50 -19.02
C GLU A 158 -9.27 7.27 -18.13
N SER A 159 -10.18 6.33 -18.17
CA SER A 159 -10.01 5.04 -17.53
C SER A 159 -8.63 4.54 -17.99
N VAL A 160 -7.65 4.59 -17.12
CA VAL A 160 -6.55 3.62 -17.22
C VAL A 160 -7.32 2.31 -17.37
N GLU A 161 -7.23 1.70 -18.54
CA GLU A 161 -8.04 0.56 -18.94
C GLU A 161 -8.21 -0.37 -17.73
N GLU A 162 -9.40 -0.33 -17.12
CA GLU A 162 -9.84 -1.30 -16.15
C GLU A 162 -10.01 -2.59 -16.97
N GLY A 163 -8.96 -3.39 -16.95
CA GLY A 163 -8.91 -4.60 -17.75
C GLY A 163 -7.62 -4.70 -18.54
N GLY A 164 -6.50 -4.37 -17.95
CA GLY A 164 -5.27 -5.04 -18.35
C GLY A 164 -5.58 -6.53 -18.29
N ALA A 165 -5.62 -7.21 -19.46
CA ALA A 165 -5.86 -8.63 -19.53
C ALA A 165 -5.05 -9.29 -18.40
N HIS A 166 -5.70 -10.11 -17.55
CA HIS A 166 -5.03 -10.83 -16.47
C HIS A 166 -3.87 -11.58 -17.09
N CYS A 167 -2.64 -11.04 -16.93
CA CYS A 167 -1.50 -11.50 -17.70
C CYS A 167 -0.78 -12.61 -16.93
N GLY A 168 -0.69 -13.78 -17.54
CA GLY A 168 0.06 -14.92 -17.04
C GLY A 168 -0.78 -15.92 -16.25
N SER A 169 -0.13 -16.98 -15.86
CA SER A 169 -0.65 -18.06 -15.03
C SER A 169 0.37 -18.44 -13.97
N LEU A 170 -0.07 -19.12 -12.93
CA LEU A 170 0.84 -19.60 -11.87
C LEU A 170 1.97 -20.47 -12.43
N ALA A 171 1.66 -21.37 -13.38
CA ALA A 171 2.65 -22.20 -14.05
C ALA A 171 3.72 -21.37 -14.80
N GLU A 172 3.32 -20.28 -15.47
CA GLU A 172 4.27 -19.39 -16.14
C GLU A 172 5.15 -18.62 -15.15
N PHE A 173 4.62 -18.24 -13.98
CA PHE A 173 5.39 -17.57 -12.92
C PHE A 173 6.44 -18.52 -12.31
N ILE A 174 6.07 -19.80 -12.12
CA ILE A 174 7.01 -20.85 -11.67
C ILE A 174 8.10 -21.04 -12.73
N ALA A 175 7.73 -21.24 -13.99
CA ALA A 175 8.69 -21.44 -15.07
C ALA A 175 9.66 -20.24 -15.23
N PHE A 176 9.15 -19.02 -15.07
CA PHE A 176 10.01 -17.83 -15.04
C PHE A 176 11.00 -17.86 -13.87
N ALA A 177 10.52 -18.11 -12.65
CA ALA A 177 11.36 -18.16 -11.46
C ALA A 177 12.46 -19.23 -11.56
N ASP A 178 12.16 -20.38 -12.19
CA ASP A 178 13.11 -21.46 -12.39
C ASP A 178 14.21 -21.13 -13.41
N THR A 179 13.88 -20.34 -14.43
CA THR A 179 14.74 -20.19 -15.63
C THR A 179 15.41 -18.83 -15.76
N VAL A 180 14.89 -17.79 -15.10
CA VAL A 180 15.44 -16.43 -15.21
C VAL A 180 16.90 -16.38 -14.74
N ALA A 181 17.75 -15.68 -15.49
CA ALA A 181 19.13 -15.47 -15.10
C ALA A 181 19.23 -14.59 -13.85
N LEU A 182 20.07 -14.98 -12.88
CA LEU A 182 20.14 -14.35 -11.56
C LEU A 182 20.52 -12.86 -11.62
N ASP A 183 21.40 -12.48 -12.53
CA ASP A 183 21.82 -11.11 -12.76
C ASP A 183 20.64 -10.16 -13.10
N LYS A 184 19.61 -10.69 -13.77
CA LYS A 184 18.38 -9.96 -14.07
C LYS A 184 17.50 -9.69 -12.85
N LEU A 185 17.68 -10.45 -11.77
CA LEU A 185 16.99 -10.30 -10.49
C LEU A 185 17.76 -9.43 -9.47
N ALA A 186 18.98 -8.98 -9.79
CA ALA A 186 19.84 -8.23 -8.86
C ALA A 186 19.15 -7.00 -8.22
N PHE A 187 18.24 -6.33 -8.95
CA PHE A 187 17.47 -5.20 -8.41
C PHE A 187 16.57 -5.59 -7.21
N LEU A 188 16.24 -6.86 -7.05
CA LEU A 188 15.48 -7.36 -5.89
C LEU A 188 16.32 -7.37 -4.62
N CYS A 189 17.67 -7.44 -4.73
CA CYS A 189 18.58 -7.31 -3.58
C CYS A 189 18.44 -5.91 -2.94
N ASP A 190 18.40 -4.87 -3.77
CA ASP A 190 18.22 -3.48 -3.29
C ASP A 190 16.85 -3.30 -2.65
N ALA A 191 15.82 -3.88 -3.27
CA ALA A 191 14.45 -3.87 -2.74
C ALA A 191 14.35 -4.55 -1.37
N LEU A 192 14.95 -5.72 -1.24
CA LEU A 192 14.99 -6.48 0.02
C LEU A 192 15.78 -5.74 1.10
N THR A 193 16.96 -5.18 0.73
CA THR A 193 17.80 -4.39 1.64
C THR A 193 17.04 -3.18 2.18
N MET A 194 16.30 -2.48 1.33
CA MET A 194 15.48 -1.34 1.73
C MET A 194 14.44 -1.73 2.79
N ASN A 195 13.73 -2.83 2.59
CA ASN A 195 12.71 -3.31 3.54
C ASN A 195 13.34 -3.90 4.82
N ARG A 196 14.53 -4.48 4.75
CA ARG A 196 15.33 -4.89 5.93
C ARG A 196 15.75 -3.67 6.76
N THR A 197 16.17 -2.60 6.11
CA THR A 197 16.63 -1.37 6.80
C THR A 197 15.56 -0.76 7.68
N ILE A 198 14.32 -0.66 7.22
CA ILE A 198 13.24 -0.13 8.07
C ILE A 198 12.86 -1.11 9.19
N TYR A 199 12.96 -2.42 8.95
CA TYR A 199 12.81 -3.42 10.01
C TYR A 199 13.87 -3.26 11.10
N ASP A 200 15.15 -3.18 10.71
CA ASP A 200 16.25 -3.02 11.65
C ASP A 200 16.12 -1.73 12.46
N ARG A 201 15.65 -0.66 11.83
CA ARG A 201 15.35 0.60 12.51
C ARG A 201 14.20 0.45 13.50
N ALA A 202 13.13 -0.25 13.13
CA ALA A 202 12.01 -0.51 14.03
C ALA A 202 12.42 -1.31 15.28
N MET A 203 13.36 -2.24 15.12
CA MET A 203 13.89 -3.03 16.23
C MET A 203 14.82 -2.20 17.12
N SER A 204 15.70 -1.38 16.55
CA SER A 204 16.62 -0.52 17.30
C SER A 204 15.92 0.58 18.09
N ASP A 205 14.81 1.09 17.57
CA ASP A 205 13.99 2.12 18.23
C ASP A 205 12.90 1.51 19.14
N GLU A 206 12.94 0.20 19.35
CA GLU A 206 11.97 -0.57 20.17
C GLU A 206 10.50 -0.42 19.72
N LEU A 207 10.24 0.02 18.48
CA LEU A 207 8.89 0.25 17.96
C LEU A 207 8.07 -1.04 17.79
N ALA A 208 8.74 -2.19 17.70
CA ALA A 208 8.08 -3.49 17.57
C ALA A 208 7.15 -3.80 18.76
N HIS A 209 7.44 -3.28 19.95
CA HIS A 209 6.59 -3.44 21.14
C HIS A 209 5.22 -2.76 21.03
N CYS A 210 5.07 -1.80 20.11
CA CYS A 210 3.80 -1.14 19.89
C CYS A 210 2.79 -2.00 19.12
N VAL A 211 3.25 -3.07 18.45
CA VAL A 211 2.41 -3.91 17.58
C VAL A 211 2.45 -5.38 17.93
N LEU A 212 3.53 -5.85 18.58
CA LEU A 212 3.74 -7.25 18.90
C LEU A 212 3.97 -7.43 20.41
N PRO A 213 3.31 -8.43 21.04
CA PRO A 213 3.56 -8.74 22.43
C PRO A 213 4.94 -9.38 22.61
N LYS A 214 5.50 -9.24 23.80
CA LYS A 214 6.82 -9.79 24.15
C LYS A 214 6.96 -11.28 23.83
N ILE A 215 5.91 -12.06 24.02
CA ILE A 215 5.89 -13.50 23.70
C ILE A 215 6.17 -13.76 22.21
N THR A 216 5.72 -12.89 21.30
CA THR A 216 6.03 -13.00 19.86
C THR A 216 7.42 -12.46 19.54
N LEU A 217 7.87 -11.42 20.26
CA LEU A 217 9.21 -10.83 20.04
C LEU A 217 10.32 -11.78 20.48
N ASP A 218 10.11 -12.54 21.55
CA ASP A 218 11.08 -13.49 22.10
C ASP A 218 10.99 -14.90 21.46
N ASP A 219 9.92 -15.19 20.69
CA ASP A 219 9.72 -16.49 20.05
C ASP A 219 10.63 -16.67 18.81
N PRO A 220 11.51 -17.69 18.78
CA PRO A 220 12.37 -17.96 17.64
C PRO A 220 11.69 -18.68 16.47
N SER A 221 10.41 -19.05 16.58
CA SER A 221 9.69 -19.80 15.53
C SER A 221 9.61 -19.01 14.23
N LEU A 222 9.43 -19.72 13.12
CA LEU A 222 9.26 -19.13 11.79
C LEU A 222 8.07 -18.16 11.75
N CYS A 223 6.93 -18.58 12.32
CA CYS A 223 5.72 -17.74 12.36
C CYS A 223 5.98 -16.43 13.11
N ALA A 224 6.59 -16.49 14.29
CA ALA A 224 6.91 -15.30 15.07
C ALA A 224 7.98 -14.43 14.38
N SER A 225 8.95 -15.02 13.69
CA SER A 225 9.94 -14.29 12.92
C SER A 225 9.30 -13.51 11.77
N ALA A 226 8.41 -14.14 10.99
CA ALA A 226 7.67 -13.47 9.92
C ALA A 226 6.79 -12.32 10.45
N LYS A 227 6.05 -12.56 11.53
CA LYS A 227 5.25 -11.54 12.24
C LYS A 227 6.10 -10.35 12.68
N ARG A 228 7.26 -10.64 13.28
CA ARG A 228 8.19 -9.63 13.79
C ARG A 228 8.78 -8.78 12.67
N MET A 229 9.30 -9.42 11.61
CA MET A 229 9.94 -8.70 10.52
C MET A 229 8.94 -7.80 9.78
N ALA A 230 7.83 -8.35 9.32
CA ALA A 230 6.86 -7.58 8.55
C ALA A 230 6.07 -6.60 9.43
N GLY A 231 5.65 -6.99 10.63
CA GLY A 231 4.88 -6.16 11.55
C GLY A 231 5.66 -4.94 12.05
N ALA A 232 6.90 -5.13 12.50
CA ALA A 232 7.74 -4.03 12.99
C ALA A 232 8.07 -3.03 11.87
N ALA A 233 8.46 -3.50 10.68
CA ALA A 233 8.71 -2.66 9.52
C ALA A 233 7.47 -1.85 9.11
N SER A 234 6.30 -2.50 9.08
CA SER A 234 5.04 -1.83 8.77
C SER A 234 4.69 -0.79 9.83
N TYR A 235 4.89 -1.08 11.12
CA TYR A 235 4.65 -0.11 12.19
C TYR A 235 5.54 1.12 12.03
N ALA A 236 6.86 0.94 11.86
CA ALA A 236 7.78 2.05 11.68
C ALA A 236 7.40 2.95 10.49
N ARG A 237 7.03 2.34 9.36
CA ARG A 237 6.54 3.07 8.20
C ARG A 237 5.27 3.88 8.50
N MET A 238 4.27 3.25 9.13
CA MET A 238 2.98 3.88 9.45
C MET A 238 3.09 4.91 10.56
N HIS A 239 4.08 4.78 11.42
CA HIS A 239 4.44 5.74 12.47
C HIS A 239 5.09 7.02 11.89
N GLY A 240 5.64 6.95 10.67
CA GLY A 240 6.26 8.10 10.00
C GLY A 240 7.78 8.11 10.03
N ILE A 241 8.44 6.98 10.31
CA ILE A 241 9.92 6.90 10.20
C ILE A 241 10.32 7.26 8.76
N PRO A 242 11.21 8.25 8.56
CA PRO A 242 11.56 8.79 7.25
C PRO A 242 12.59 7.92 6.51
N LEU A 243 12.29 6.63 6.39
CA LEU A 243 13.09 5.68 5.62
C LEU A 243 12.26 5.17 4.42
N PRO A 244 12.88 5.00 3.25
CA PRO A 244 12.20 4.43 2.11
C PRO A 244 11.94 2.94 2.31
N VAL A 245 10.84 2.47 1.73
CA VAL A 245 10.52 1.04 1.58
C VAL A 245 10.31 0.74 0.10
N MET A 246 10.63 -0.47 -0.32
CA MET A 246 10.22 -0.96 -1.63
C MET A 246 8.75 -1.33 -1.57
N THR A 247 7.95 -0.67 -2.39
CA THR A 247 6.52 -0.96 -2.53
C THR A 247 6.30 -2.20 -3.40
N ALA A 248 5.13 -2.79 -3.34
CA ALA A 248 4.63 -3.69 -4.36
C ALA A 248 3.22 -3.23 -4.76
N THR A 249 2.96 -3.16 -6.07
CA THR A 249 1.67 -2.71 -6.64
C THR A 249 1.12 -1.43 -5.99
N GLY A 250 1.99 -0.43 -5.82
CA GLY A 250 1.64 0.89 -5.30
C GLY A 250 1.53 1.00 -3.76
N SER A 251 1.81 -0.06 -3.00
CA SER A 251 1.72 -0.02 -1.52
C SER A 251 2.99 -0.50 -0.83
N GLY A 252 3.55 0.33 0.06
CA GLY A 252 4.73 -0.04 0.85
C GLY A 252 4.47 -1.21 1.79
N ASN A 253 3.30 -1.29 2.41
CA ASN A 253 2.97 -2.42 3.27
C ASN A 253 2.78 -3.73 2.48
N GLN A 254 2.36 -3.69 1.21
CA GLN A 254 2.38 -4.89 0.36
C GLN A 254 3.81 -5.36 0.10
N GLY A 255 4.72 -4.43 -0.25
CA GLY A 255 6.13 -4.75 -0.41
C GLY A 255 6.74 -5.32 0.89
N ILE A 256 6.53 -4.66 2.02
CA ILE A 256 6.98 -5.15 3.33
C ILE A 256 6.47 -6.57 3.60
N THR A 257 5.17 -6.83 3.43
CA THR A 257 4.59 -8.16 3.65
C THR A 257 5.24 -9.19 2.73
N LEU A 258 5.32 -8.90 1.43
CA LEU A 258 5.85 -9.83 0.44
C LEU A 258 7.33 -10.15 0.70
N PHE A 259 8.18 -9.11 0.74
CA PHE A 259 9.63 -9.30 0.84
C PHE A 259 10.04 -9.89 2.18
N LEU A 260 9.57 -9.31 3.29
CA LEU A 260 10.04 -9.72 4.62
C LEU A 260 9.46 -11.04 5.10
N THR A 261 8.32 -11.49 4.57
CA THR A 261 7.80 -12.84 4.87
C THR A 261 8.65 -13.92 4.18
N VAL A 262 9.00 -13.72 2.91
CA VAL A 262 9.89 -14.64 2.18
C VAL A 262 11.29 -14.64 2.81
N ASP A 263 11.82 -13.47 3.16
CA ASP A 263 13.10 -13.31 3.87
C ASP A 263 13.13 -14.03 5.23
N ALA A 264 12.06 -13.92 6.01
CA ALA A 264 11.96 -14.62 7.29
C ALA A 264 12.09 -16.15 7.11
N ALA A 265 11.43 -16.70 6.07
CA ALA A 265 11.53 -18.12 5.75
C ALA A 265 12.92 -18.48 5.22
N ALA A 266 13.50 -17.67 4.34
CA ALA A 266 14.85 -17.89 3.80
C ALA A 266 15.90 -17.93 4.92
N ARG A 267 15.85 -16.99 5.84
CA ARG A 267 16.74 -16.93 7.02
C ARG A 267 16.54 -18.11 7.96
N TYR A 268 15.28 -18.45 8.27
CA TYR A 268 14.96 -19.52 9.20
C TYR A 268 15.50 -20.89 8.72
N PHE A 269 15.36 -21.16 7.43
CA PHE A 269 15.84 -22.41 6.82
C PHE A 269 17.24 -22.30 6.22
N SER A 270 17.93 -21.17 6.37
CA SER A 270 19.27 -20.93 5.79
C SER A 270 19.33 -21.18 4.28
N ILE A 271 18.31 -20.69 3.56
CA ILE A 271 18.21 -20.84 2.10
C ILE A 271 19.16 -19.85 1.41
N PRO A 272 19.87 -20.26 0.33
CA PRO A 272 20.73 -19.36 -0.44
C PRO A 272 19.96 -18.20 -1.07
N GLU A 273 20.61 -17.01 -1.15
CA GLU A 273 20.06 -15.76 -1.71
C GLU A 273 19.49 -15.96 -3.13
N GLU A 274 20.14 -16.75 -3.99
CA GLU A 274 19.61 -17.04 -5.32
C GLU A 274 18.17 -17.56 -5.26
N LYS A 275 17.91 -18.55 -4.40
CA LYS A 275 16.58 -19.14 -4.29
C LYS A 275 15.58 -18.19 -3.63
N GLU A 276 16.04 -17.36 -2.71
CA GLU A 276 15.25 -16.30 -2.11
C GLU A 276 14.79 -15.28 -3.17
N LEU A 277 15.68 -14.81 -4.04
CA LEU A 277 15.34 -13.84 -5.08
C LEU A 277 14.36 -14.42 -6.12
N ARG A 278 14.50 -15.69 -6.47
CA ARG A 278 13.56 -16.42 -7.34
C ARG A 278 12.17 -16.52 -6.70
N ALA A 279 12.10 -16.84 -5.41
CA ALA A 279 10.86 -16.90 -4.65
C ALA A 279 10.16 -15.52 -4.55
N ILE A 280 10.93 -14.46 -4.33
CA ILE A 280 10.44 -13.08 -4.32
C ILE A 280 9.92 -12.69 -5.71
N ALA A 281 10.62 -13.05 -6.79
CA ALA A 281 10.19 -12.76 -8.16
C ALA A 281 8.85 -13.42 -8.50
N LEU A 282 8.68 -14.70 -8.14
CA LEU A 282 7.41 -15.42 -8.26
C LEU A 282 6.30 -14.73 -7.46
N ALA A 283 6.56 -14.42 -6.19
CA ALA A 283 5.59 -13.75 -5.33
C ALA A 283 5.20 -12.36 -5.85
N ALA A 284 6.14 -11.60 -6.44
CA ALA A 284 5.85 -10.31 -7.05
C ALA A 284 4.94 -10.44 -8.27
N LEU A 285 5.17 -11.41 -9.16
CA LEU A 285 4.28 -11.69 -10.30
C LEU A 285 2.88 -12.10 -9.84
N ALA A 286 2.80 -13.00 -8.86
CA ALA A 286 1.53 -13.41 -8.27
C ALA A 286 0.78 -12.22 -7.65
N ASN A 287 1.50 -11.30 -6.98
CA ASN A 287 0.86 -10.11 -6.40
C ASN A 287 0.29 -9.17 -7.47
N VAL A 288 1.01 -8.98 -8.59
CA VAL A 288 0.49 -8.21 -9.75
C VAL A 288 -0.76 -8.87 -10.30
N TYR A 289 -0.73 -10.21 -10.48
CA TYR A 289 -1.86 -10.98 -10.98
C TYR A 289 -3.09 -10.84 -10.06
N ILE A 290 -2.94 -11.07 -8.77
CA ILE A 290 -4.04 -10.94 -7.79
C ILE A 290 -4.60 -9.52 -7.78
N LYS A 291 -3.72 -8.50 -7.81
CA LYS A 291 -4.13 -7.09 -7.83
C LYS A 291 -4.91 -6.71 -9.07
N SER A 292 -4.70 -7.36 -10.21
CA SER A 292 -5.49 -7.11 -11.42
C SER A 292 -6.97 -7.48 -11.26
N PHE A 293 -7.32 -8.38 -10.32
CA PHE A 293 -8.71 -8.75 -10.04
C PHE A 293 -9.38 -7.89 -8.97
N ILE A 294 -8.62 -7.41 -7.97
CA ILE A 294 -9.20 -6.66 -6.83
C ILE A 294 -9.05 -5.14 -6.97
N GLY A 295 -8.42 -4.68 -8.05
CA GLY A 295 -8.22 -3.25 -8.33
C GLY A 295 -7.15 -2.56 -7.46
N PRO A 296 -6.80 -1.31 -7.79
CA PRO A 296 -5.77 -0.55 -7.07
C PRO A 296 -6.20 -0.19 -5.64
N LEU A 297 -7.46 0.22 -5.45
CA LEU A 297 -8.06 0.61 -4.18
C LEU A 297 -9.21 -0.34 -3.84
N SER A 298 -8.94 -1.33 -2.99
CA SER A 298 -9.90 -2.38 -2.68
C SER A 298 -10.55 -2.22 -1.31
N SER A 299 -11.74 -2.83 -1.14
CA SER A 299 -12.44 -2.93 0.15
C SER A 299 -11.72 -3.89 1.10
N VAL A 300 -10.97 -4.86 0.57
CA VAL A 300 -10.12 -5.73 1.39
C VAL A 300 -8.72 -5.15 1.58
N CYS A 301 -8.07 -5.55 2.66
CA CYS A 301 -6.70 -5.19 2.96
C CYS A 301 -5.73 -5.91 2.01
N ALA A 302 -5.35 -5.27 0.89
CA ALA A 302 -4.43 -5.86 -0.08
C ALA A 302 -3.06 -6.22 0.55
N CYS A 303 -2.61 -5.46 1.56
CA CYS A 303 -1.37 -5.77 2.28
C CYS A 303 -1.47 -7.09 3.06
N GLY A 304 -2.66 -7.40 3.60
CA GLY A 304 -2.90 -8.66 4.31
C GLY A 304 -3.30 -9.79 3.37
N VAL A 305 -4.30 -9.57 2.51
CA VAL A 305 -4.88 -10.62 1.67
C VAL A 305 -4.00 -10.91 0.45
N ALA A 306 -3.82 -9.92 -0.45
CA ALA A 306 -3.10 -10.15 -1.70
C ALA A 306 -1.59 -10.41 -1.47
N ALA A 307 -0.92 -9.54 -0.70
CA ALA A 307 0.51 -9.70 -0.45
C ALA A 307 0.81 -10.90 0.47
N GLY A 308 -0.06 -11.19 1.45
CA GLY A 308 0.06 -12.39 2.29
C GLY A 308 -0.08 -13.67 1.48
N LEU A 309 -1.08 -13.72 0.57
CA LEU A 309 -1.24 -14.85 -0.35
C LEU A 309 -0.01 -14.98 -1.26
N SER A 310 0.42 -13.89 -1.89
CA SER A 310 1.60 -13.91 -2.77
C SER A 310 2.86 -14.37 -2.04
N ALA A 311 3.06 -13.90 -0.80
CA ALA A 311 4.18 -14.33 0.04
C ALA A 311 4.11 -15.82 0.36
N SER A 312 2.91 -16.39 0.61
CA SER A 312 2.77 -17.83 0.85
C SER A 312 3.19 -18.67 -0.36
N LEU A 313 2.87 -18.23 -1.60
CA LEU A 313 3.35 -18.87 -2.82
C LEU A 313 4.87 -18.82 -2.92
N GLY A 314 5.47 -17.65 -2.60
CA GLY A 314 6.93 -17.50 -2.55
C GLY A 314 7.58 -18.43 -1.53
N VAL A 315 6.97 -18.59 -0.34
CA VAL A 315 7.47 -19.53 0.70
C VAL A 315 7.34 -20.99 0.25
N VAL A 316 6.22 -21.36 -0.40
CA VAL A 316 6.08 -22.73 -0.98
C VAL A 316 7.19 -22.99 -1.98
N TYR A 317 7.44 -22.07 -2.93
CA TYR A 317 8.53 -22.16 -3.91
C TYR A 317 9.90 -22.27 -3.22
N LEU A 318 10.14 -21.39 -2.25
CA LEU A 318 11.38 -21.36 -1.48
C LEU A 318 11.71 -22.73 -0.83
N LEU A 319 10.68 -23.41 -0.35
CA LEU A 319 10.81 -24.70 0.32
C LEU A 319 10.70 -25.91 -0.63
N GLY A 320 10.57 -25.68 -1.94
CA GLY A 320 10.61 -26.71 -2.98
C GLY A 320 9.27 -27.33 -3.32
N GLY A 321 8.15 -26.70 -2.91
CA GLY A 321 6.81 -27.10 -3.34
C GLY A 321 6.51 -26.66 -4.77
N GLY A 322 5.55 -27.32 -5.39
CA GLY A 322 5.08 -27.07 -6.75
C GLY A 322 3.75 -26.30 -6.79
N GLU A 323 3.13 -26.29 -7.99
CA GLU A 323 1.89 -25.58 -8.25
C GLU A 323 0.74 -26.05 -7.35
N GLY A 324 0.63 -27.37 -7.10
CA GLY A 324 -0.42 -27.94 -6.25
C GLY A 324 -0.39 -27.42 -4.82
N GLU A 325 0.82 -27.38 -4.21
CA GLU A 325 1.01 -26.86 -2.85
C GLU A 325 0.80 -25.32 -2.83
N MET A 326 1.13 -24.62 -3.90
CA MET A 326 0.86 -23.18 -4.02
C MET A 326 -0.65 -22.89 -4.05
N VAL A 327 -1.42 -23.65 -4.82
CA VAL A 327 -2.88 -23.54 -4.85
C VAL A 327 -3.48 -23.87 -3.48
N GLN A 328 -2.95 -24.89 -2.80
CA GLN A 328 -3.37 -25.24 -1.43
C GLN A 328 -3.05 -24.11 -0.43
N ALA A 329 -1.86 -23.52 -0.50
CA ALA A 329 -1.50 -22.39 0.35
C ALA A 329 -2.41 -21.18 0.08
N ALA A 330 -2.75 -20.90 -1.19
CA ALA A 330 -3.70 -19.86 -1.55
C ALA A 330 -5.10 -20.11 -0.96
N ARG A 331 -5.60 -21.36 -0.98
CA ARG A 331 -6.85 -21.74 -0.30
C ARG A 331 -6.76 -21.51 1.21
N ASN A 332 -5.65 -21.89 1.84
CA ASN A 332 -5.46 -21.70 3.27
C ASN A 332 -5.53 -20.21 3.66
N ILE A 333 -4.95 -19.32 2.83
CA ILE A 333 -5.03 -17.87 3.05
C ILE A 333 -6.46 -17.36 2.84
N LEU A 334 -7.08 -17.66 1.69
CA LEU A 334 -8.39 -17.10 1.38
C LEU A 334 -9.51 -17.64 2.25
N GLY A 335 -9.43 -18.91 2.64
CA GLY A 335 -10.37 -19.49 3.61
C GLY A 335 -10.26 -18.91 5.01
N SER A 336 -9.14 -18.23 5.31
CA SER A 336 -8.89 -17.65 6.63
C SER A 336 -9.12 -16.14 6.70
N VAL A 337 -8.69 -15.36 5.69
CA VAL A 337 -8.62 -13.89 5.78
C VAL A 337 -9.21 -13.14 4.57
N SER A 338 -9.97 -13.77 3.68
CA SER A 338 -10.57 -13.10 2.52
C SER A 338 -11.43 -11.88 2.90
N GLY A 339 -12.05 -11.89 4.09
CA GLY A 339 -12.88 -10.82 4.63
C GLY A 339 -12.12 -9.73 5.40
N MET A 340 -10.79 -9.71 5.41
CA MET A 340 -10.03 -8.68 6.10
C MET A 340 -10.22 -7.32 5.41
N ILE A 341 -11.05 -6.45 5.96
CA ILE A 341 -11.36 -5.14 5.38
C ILE A 341 -10.18 -4.17 5.44
N CYS A 342 -10.16 -3.21 4.49
CA CYS A 342 -9.25 -2.06 4.50
C CYS A 342 -10.00 -0.82 5.00
N ASP A 343 -9.73 -0.40 6.22
CA ASP A 343 -10.31 0.77 6.88
C ASP A 343 -9.35 1.97 6.94
N GLY A 344 -8.45 2.08 5.95
CA GLY A 344 -7.48 3.18 5.80
C GLY A 344 -6.10 2.87 6.37
N ALA A 345 -5.11 3.64 5.93
CA ALA A 345 -3.73 3.51 6.38
C ALA A 345 -3.55 4.09 7.79
N LYS A 346 -2.90 3.34 8.67
CA LYS A 346 -2.66 3.70 10.08
C LYS A 346 -1.67 2.74 10.71
N GLU A 347 -1.15 3.07 11.90
CA GLU A 347 -0.26 2.16 12.65
C GLU A 347 -0.87 0.77 12.86
N GLY A 348 -2.19 0.68 13.07
CA GLY A 348 -2.91 -0.59 13.18
C GLY A 348 -2.82 -1.50 11.94
N CYS A 349 -2.39 -0.99 10.78
CA CYS A 349 -2.09 -1.83 9.61
C CYS A 349 -0.97 -2.83 9.92
N ALA A 350 -0.03 -2.48 10.80
CA ALA A 350 1.04 -3.36 11.22
C ALA A 350 0.55 -4.66 11.85
N SER A 351 -0.56 -4.61 12.60
CA SER A 351 -1.20 -5.83 13.16
C SER A 351 -1.74 -6.74 12.06
N LYS A 352 -2.36 -6.15 11.01
CA LYS A 352 -2.85 -6.91 9.86
C LYS A 352 -1.69 -7.53 9.06
N VAL A 353 -0.61 -6.76 8.85
CA VAL A 353 0.61 -7.20 8.18
C VAL A 353 1.28 -8.33 8.97
N ALA A 354 1.45 -8.18 10.28
CA ALA A 354 2.01 -9.23 11.14
C ALA A 354 1.17 -10.51 11.10
N LEU A 355 -0.17 -10.40 11.23
CA LEU A 355 -1.07 -11.54 11.15
C LEU A 355 -0.90 -12.27 9.82
N SER A 356 -0.90 -11.54 8.71
CA SER A 356 -0.82 -12.13 7.37
C SER A 356 0.54 -12.72 7.05
N ALA A 357 1.64 -12.11 7.54
CA ALA A 357 2.98 -12.68 7.40
C ALA A 357 3.11 -14.01 8.15
N GLY A 358 2.59 -14.10 9.38
CA GLY A 358 2.55 -15.34 10.14
C GLY A 358 1.69 -16.40 9.45
N LEU A 359 0.48 -16.03 9.04
CA LEU A 359 -0.42 -16.94 8.32
C LEU A 359 0.17 -17.41 6.98
N ALA A 360 0.90 -16.55 6.27
CA ALA A 360 1.51 -16.91 4.99
C ALA A 360 2.51 -18.05 5.14
N VAL A 361 3.37 -18.02 6.15
CA VAL A 361 4.32 -19.12 6.39
C VAL A 361 3.63 -20.37 6.94
N GLU A 362 2.62 -20.23 7.80
CA GLU A 362 1.83 -21.35 8.30
C GLU A 362 1.04 -22.02 7.16
N ALA A 363 0.40 -21.25 6.29
CA ALA A 363 -0.36 -21.72 5.14
C ALA A 363 0.53 -22.48 4.14
N ALA A 364 1.75 -21.98 3.91
CA ALA A 364 2.73 -22.63 3.05
C ALA A 364 3.23 -23.95 3.64
N CYS A 365 3.63 -23.95 4.92
CA CYS A 365 4.09 -25.18 5.59
C CYS A 365 2.99 -26.24 5.63
N LEU A 366 1.76 -25.85 6.00
CA LEU A 366 0.62 -26.77 6.03
C LEU A 366 0.33 -27.38 4.64
N ALA A 367 0.42 -26.58 3.57
CA ALA A 367 0.26 -27.08 2.22
C ALA A 367 1.34 -28.09 1.83
N LEU A 368 2.60 -27.83 2.20
CA LEU A 368 3.73 -28.74 1.95
C LEU A 368 3.61 -30.07 2.72
N GLU A 369 2.94 -30.06 3.86
CA GLU A 369 2.62 -31.25 4.67
C GLU A 369 1.37 -31.99 4.15
N GLY A 370 0.75 -31.52 3.05
CA GLY A 370 -0.45 -32.11 2.45
C GLY A 370 -1.75 -31.78 3.18
N GLY A 371 -1.72 -30.81 4.09
CA GLY A 371 -2.89 -30.34 4.84
C GLY A 371 -3.51 -29.08 4.27
N GLY A 372 -4.72 -28.75 4.72
CA GLY A 372 -5.35 -27.47 4.45
C GLY A 372 -6.85 -27.52 4.16
N ILE A 373 -7.40 -26.39 3.77
CA ILE A 373 -8.82 -26.16 3.52
C ILE A 373 -9.23 -26.77 2.16
N HIS A 374 -10.39 -27.41 2.09
CA HIS A 374 -10.87 -28.07 0.89
C HIS A 374 -11.36 -27.05 -0.17
N ALA A 375 -11.22 -27.42 -1.44
CA ALA A 375 -11.64 -26.57 -2.58
C ALA A 375 -13.15 -26.30 -2.64
N GLN A 376 -13.94 -27.18 -2.03
CA GLN A 376 -15.41 -27.04 -1.99
C GLN A 376 -15.91 -26.19 -0.83
N ASP A 377 -15.00 -25.63 -0.01
CA ASP A 377 -15.39 -24.84 1.16
C ASP A 377 -15.65 -23.37 0.74
N GLY A 378 -16.93 -22.98 0.72
CA GLY A 378 -17.33 -21.59 0.48
C GLY A 378 -16.95 -21.07 -0.92
N ILE A 379 -16.09 -20.06 -0.97
CA ILE A 379 -15.64 -19.41 -2.22
C ILE A 379 -14.39 -20.04 -2.82
N LEU A 380 -13.88 -21.13 -2.25
CA LEU A 380 -12.61 -21.72 -2.65
C LEU A 380 -12.75 -22.60 -3.91
N ASP A 381 -11.62 -22.87 -4.58
CA ASP A 381 -11.57 -23.66 -5.83
C ASP A 381 -10.24 -24.41 -5.95
N ASP A 382 -10.18 -25.42 -6.80
CA ASP A 382 -8.97 -26.17 -7.13
C ASP A 382 -8.09 -25.44 -8.17
N SER A 383 -8.66 -24.53 -8.93
CA SER A 383 -7.94 -23.70 -9.91
C SER A 383 -7.50 -22.39 -9.26
N PHE A 384 -6.23 -22.04 -9.38
CA PHE A 384 -5.70 -20.75 -8.91
C PHE A 384 -6.45 -19.58 -9.55
N ASP A 385 -6.65 -19.63 -10.86
CA ASP A 385 -7.32 -18.54 -11.59
C ASP A 385 -8.76 -18.33 -11.12
N ARG A 386 -9.51 -19.42 -10.91
CA ARG A 386 -10.88 -19.33 -10.38
C ARG A 386 -10.92 -18.85 -8.94
N LEU A 387 -9.97 -19.30 -8.12
CA LEU A 387 -9.84 -18.85 -6.74
C LEU A 387 -9.64 -17.32 -6.66
N ILE A 388 -8.76 -16.76 -7.53
CA ILE A 388 -8.54 -15.34 -7.59
C ILE A 388 -9.69 -14.57 -8.23
N ALA A 389 -10.37 -15.15 -9.23
CA ALA A 389 -11.59 -14.57 -9.80
C ALA A 389 -12.72 -14.46 -8.76
N HIS A 390 -12.93 -15.50 -7.93
CA HIS A 390 -13.91 -15.46 -6.83
C HIS A 390 -13.59 -14.38 -5.80
N LEU A 391 -12.30 -14.20 -5.46
CA LEU A 391 -11.85 -13.09 -4.62
C LEU A 391 -12.18 -11.75 -5.27
N GLY A 392 -11.90 -11.59 -6.58
CA GLY A 392 -12.21 -10.38 -7.34
C GLY A 392 -13.69 -10.05 -7.32
N GLU A 393 -14.55 -11.02 -7.57
CA GLU A 393 -16.02 -10.86 -7.53
C GLU A 393 -16.49 -10.45 -6.13
N LEU A 394 -16.01 -11.15 -5.08
CA LEU A 394 -16.34 -10.81 -3.71
C LEU A 394 -15.98 -9.36 -3.38
N VAL A 395 -14.77 -8.91 -3.79
CA VAL A 395 -14.24 -7.58 -3.46
C VAL A 395 -14.93 -6.49 -4.28
N CYS A 396 -15.05 -6.68 -5.59
CA CYS A 396 -15.54 -5.63 -6.49
C CYS A 396 -17.08 -5.53 -6.47
N VAL A 397 -17.78 -6.66 -6.34
CA VAL A 397 -19.24 -6.71 -6.34
C VAL A 397 -19.78 -6.86 -4.92
N GLY A 398 -19.37 -7.92 -4.22
CA GLY A 398 -19.91 -8.26 -2.90
C GLY A 398 -19.65 -7.21 -1.82
N MET A 399 -18.49 -6.55 -1.87
CA MET A 399 -18.07 -5.51 -0.91
C MET A 399 -18.21 -4.08 -1.46
N GLY A 400 -18.99 -3.86 -2.51
CA GLY A 400 -19.10 -2.56 -3.19
C GLY A 400 -19.49 -1.39 -2.29
N SER A 401 -20.34 -1.59 -1.27
CA SER A 401 -20.74 -0.55 -0.31
C SER A 401 -19.82 -0.42 0.91
N THR A 402 -18.85 -1.30 1.07
CA THR A 402 -18.02 -1.35 2.30
C THR A 402 -17.25 -0.05 2.52
N ASN A 403 -16.63 0.50 1.48
CA ASN A 403 -15.85 1.72 1.61
C ASN A 403 -16.70 2.94 1.97
N SER A 404 -17.88 3.11 1.36
CA SER A 404 -18.81 4.19 1.70
C SER A 404 -19.29 4.09 3.14
N THR A 405 -19.57 2.88 3.62
CA THR A 405 -19.94 2.61 5.01
C THR A 405 -18.79 2.97 5.97
N ILE A 406 -17.55 2.57 5.66
CA ILE A 406 -16.37 2.90 6.48
C ILE A 406 -16.18 4.42 6.56
N VAL A 407 -16.27 5.11 5.41
CA VAL A 407 -16.11 6.56 5.35
C VAL A 407 -17.22 7.26 6.14
N HIS A 408 -18.46 6.78 6.06
CA HIS A 408 -19.57 7.30 6.87
C HIS A 408 -19.27 7.19 8.38
N ILE A 409 -18.87 6.01 8.86
CA ILE A 409 -18.46 5.79 10.25
C ILE A 409 -17.31 6.74 10.65
N MET A 410 -16.31 6.91 9.80
CA MET A 410 -15.16 7.78 10.09
C MET A 410 -15.55 9.26 10.18
N LYS A 411 -16.53 9.71 9.40
CA LYS A 411 -17.05 11.09 9.47
C LYS A 411 -17.82 11.34 10.76
N ASP A 412 -18.76 10.46 11.09
CA ASP A 412 -19.69 10.65 12.21
C ASP A 412 -18.98 10.59 13.57
N GLU A 413 -18.09 9.62 13.76
CA GLU A 413 -17.45 9.39 15.07
C GLU A 413 -16.27 10.32 15.38
N LYS A 414 -15.61 10.88 14.35
CA LYS A 414 -14.38 11.67 14.55
C LYS A 414 -14.55 13.16 14.38
N GLY A 415 -15.79 13.66 14.33
CA GLY A 415 -16.09 15.10 14.29
C GLY A 415 -15.67 15.79 12.99
N TYR A 416 -15.36 15.05 11.92
CA TYR A 416 -15.24 15.58 10.57
C TYR A 416 -16.64 15.75 9.98
N ALA A 417 -17.50 16.49 10.73
CA ALA A 417 -18.81 16.85 10.25
C ALA A 417 -18.64 17.57 8.93
N ALA A 418 -19.35 17.10 7.91
CA ALA A 418 -19.62 17.91 6.74
C ALA A 418 -20.20 19.23 7.25
N SER A 419 -19.41 20.29 7.18
CA SER A 419 -19.98 21.61 7.32
C SER A 419 -20.90 21.78 6.11
N CYS A 420 -22.21 21.70 6.40
CA CYS A 420 -23.25 22.06 5.45
C CYS A 420 -23.00 23.40 4.81
#